data_9077308963b77f82112d676033203795
#
_entry.id   9077308963b77f82112d676033203795
#
_cell.length_a   1.000
_cell.length_b   1.000
_cell.length_c   1.000
_cell.angle_alpha   90.00
_cell.angle_beta   90.00
_cell.angle_gamma   90.00
#
_symmetry.space_group_name_H-M   'P 1'
#
loop_
_entity.id
_entity.type
_entity.pdbx_description
1 polymer ?
#
loop_
_entity_poly.entity_id
_entity_poly.type
_entity_poly.pdbx_seq_one_letter_code
_entity_poly.pdbx_strand_id
1 'polypeptide(L)'
;MTRPLRFAVTPFLTVDGPDEWRDQLRRIEDSGVSTIVLADHFTEQWSIEPLTGLAAAAMCTRRVRLLTGVLANDYRHPVLTHRSAALVDVLSGGRLTLGMGAGWLRTDYDAAGLALDPPGTRLERLREAVLVIKALFGDEPVDFAGRFYTINGLVGRPSPVQRPHPPIFIGGGGPRALHLAGSLADIVGVNASLRAGALGPDAVYDLLAPRVLEKVGWVHQGAEAAGRSRDDYELEMNLWLVRVTNSQRDADDYLARIAARYEISPESLAESPSVLVGTVGACADTLLARRDTYGITQWQLDAGLSVPDPTMVAQLVERVERVERA
;
A
#
# COMPACT_ATOMS: atom_id res chain seq x y z
N MET A 1 22.28 -7.28 -3.78
CA MET A 1 21.55 -7.56 -5.04
C MET A 1 20.38 -6.60 -5.15
N THR A 2 20.14 -6.03 -6.32
CA THR A 2 18.98 -5.13 -6.54
C THR A 2 17.69 -5.94 -6.46
N ARG A 3 16.73 -5.51 -5.64
CA ARG A 3 15.42 -6.19 -5.53
C ARG A 3 14.62 -5.98 -6.83
N PRO A 4 13.92 -7.02 -7.34
CA PRO A 4 13.09 -6.89 -8.54
C PRO A 4 11.90 -5.97 -8.29
N LEU A 5 11.40 -5.34 -9.35
CA LEU A 5 10.17 -4.55 -9.29
C LEU A 5 8.96 -5.46 -9.11
N ARG A 6 8.02 -5.04 -8.29
CA ARG A 6 6.75 -5.72 -8.02
C ARG A 6 5.58 -4.76 -8.22
N PHE A 7 4.49 -5.30 -8.72
CA PHE A 7 3.30 -4.53 -9.06
C PHE A 7 2.09 -4.97 -8.25
N ALA A 8 1.35 -4.00 -7.75
CA ALA A 8 0.13 -4.19 -7.01
C ALA A 8 -1.05 -3.50 -7.72
N VAL A 9 -2.24 -4.06 -7.60
CA VAL A 9 -3.47 -3.47 -8.14
C VAL A 9 -4.64 -3.65 -7.17
N THR A 10 -5.59 -2.70 -7.19
CA THR A 10 -6.90 -2.84 -6.55
C THR A 10 -7.87 -3.45 -7.55
N PRO A 11 -8.35 -4.68 -7.35
CA PRO A 11 -9.15 -5.39 -8.34
C PRO A 11 -10.57 -4.85 -8.46
N PHE A 12 -11.11 -4.32 -7.35
CA PHE A 12 -12.50 -3.90 -7.23
C PHE A 12 -12.67 -2.71 -6.31
N LEU A 13 -13.70 -1.92 -6.61
CA LEU A 13 -14.30 -0.99 -5.65
C LEU A 13 -15.62 -1.55 -5.14
N THR A 14 -16.34 -2.31 -5.97
CA THR A 14 -17.62 -2.98 -5.68
C THR A 14 -17.59 -4.42 -6.15
N VAL A 15 -18.54 -5.23 -5.71
CA VAL A 15 -18.70 -6.65 -6.10
C VAL A 15 -20.15 -6.92 -6.47
N ASP A 16 -20.40 -7.41 -7.69
CA ASP A 16 -21.75 -7.71 -8.19
C ASP A 16 -22.11 -9.21 -8.05
N GLY A 17 -21.15 -10.07 -7.71
CA GLY A 17 -21.41 -11.48 -7.46
C GLY A 17 -20.17 -12.37 -7.38
N PRO A 18 -20.35 -13.66 -7.00
CA PRO A 18 -19.22 -14.55 -6.75
C PRO A 18 -18.45 -14.95 -8.02
N ASP A 19 -19.11 -15.00 -9.17
CA ASP A 19 -18.45 -15.39 -10.43
C ASP A 19 -17.61 -14.24 -10.96
N GLU A 20 -18.13 -13.00 -10.93
CA GLU A 20 -17.36 -11.81 -11.28
C GLU A 20 -16.13 -11.67 -10.38
N TRP A 21 -16.30 -11.83 -9.05
CA TRP A 21 -15.21 -11.83 -8.09
C TRP A 21 -14.09 -12.79 -8.49
N ARG A 22 -14.46 -14.05 -8.75
CA ARG A 22 -13.50 -15.09 -9.11
C ARG A 22 -12.80 -14.82 -10.43
N ASP A 23 -13.55 -14.41 -11.44
CA ASP A 23 -13.01 -14.22 -12.79
C ASP A 23 -12.11 -12.99 -12.85
N GLN A 24 -12.44 -11.92 -12.16
CA GLN A 24 -11.59 -10.73 -12.08
C GLN A 24 -10.28 -11.03 -11.36
N LEU A 25 -10.31 -11.72 -10.21
CA LEU A 25 -9.11 -12.09 -9.48
C LEU A 25 -8.18 -12.99 -10.30
N ARG A 26 -8.73 -13.92 -11.08
CA ARG A 26 -7.96 -14.78 -11.98
C ARG A 26 -7.31 -13.97 -13.09
N ARG A 27 -8.06 -13.09 -13.77
CA ARG A 27 -7.52 -12.21 -14.81
C ARG A 27 -6.35 -11.37 -14.28
N ILE A 28 -6.47 -10.84 -13.07
CA ILE A 28 -5.40 -10.07 -12.42
C ILE A 28 -4.21 -10.96 -12.08
N GLU A 29 -4.43 -12.14 -11.52
CA GLU A 29 -3.33 -13.07 -11.23
C GLU A 29 -2.60 -13.50 -12.51
N ASP A 30 -3.32 -13.70 -13.61
CA ASP A 30 -2.76 -14.10 -14.91
C ASP A 30 -2.05 -12.96 -15.64
N SER A 31 -2.30 -11.70 -15.28
CA SER A 31 -1.55 -10.55 -15.81
C SER A 31 -0.11 -10.45 -15.27
N GLY A 32 0.30 -11.32 -14.34
CA GLY A 32 1.65 -11.32 -13.76
C GLY A 32 1.84 -10.33 -12.61
N VAL A 33 0.79 -9.66 -12.18
CA VAL A 33 0.83 -8.78 -11.00
C VAL A 33 1.21 -9.59 -9.75
N SER A 34 1.99 -9.00 -8.86
CA SER A 34 2.49 -9.68 -7.66
C SER A 34 1.55 -9.57 -6.47
N THR A 35 0.69 -8.55 -6.42
CA THR A 35 -0.09 -8.22 -5.22
C THR A 35 -1.47 -7.67 -5.56
N ILE A 36 -2.49 -8.17 -4.86
CA ILE A 36 -3.85 -7.64 -4.83
C ILE A 36 -4.00 -6.80 -3.56
N VAL A 37 -4.58 -5.60 -3.70
CA VAL A 37 -4.76 -4.63 -2.61
C VAL A 37 -6.24 -4.37 -2.36
N LEU A 38 -6.68 -4.40 -1.11
CA LEU A 38 -8.01 -3.93 -0.70
C LEU A 38 -7.89 -2.84 0.36
N ALA A 39 -8.51 -1.70 0.12
CA ALA A 39 -8.52 -0.55 1.03
C ALA A 39 -9.68 -0.62 2.04
N ASP A 40 -9.55 0.11 3.15
CA ASP A 40 -10.48 0.07 4.29
C ASP A 40 -11.22 1.41 4.41
N HIS A 41 -12.24 1.57 3.58
CA HIS A 41 -13.11 2.73 3.58
C HIS A 41 -14.58 2.31 3.67
N PHE A 42 -15.45 3.17 4.21
CA PHE A 42 -16.88 2.94 4.38
C PHE A 42 -17.74 3.75 3.43
N THR A 43 -17.16 4.83 2.89
CA THR A 43 -17.88 5.81 2.09
C THR A 43 -17.50 5.74 0.62
N GLU A 44 -18.26 6.43 -0.21
CA GLU A 44 -18.09 6.51 -1.65
C GLU A 44 -18.26 5.15 -2.34
N GLN A 45 -17.30 4.74 -3.17
CA GLN A 45 -17.40 3.51 -3.95
C GLN A 45 -16.81 2.27 -3.24
N TRP A 46 -16.28 2.45 -2.02
CA TRP A 46 -15.61 1.37 -1.30
C TRP A 46 -16.62 0.51 -0.55
N SER A 47 -16.93 -0.68 -1.07
CA SER A 47 -17.93 -1.57 -0.49
C SER A 47 -17.37 -2.87 0.09
N ILE A 48 -16.04 -3.08 -0.01
CA ILE A 48 -15.41 -4.36 0.36
C ILE A 48 -14.68 -4.21 1.68
N GLU A 49 -15.10 -4.96 2.71
CA GLU A 49 -14.32 -5.09 3.94
C GLU A 49 -13.04 -5.88 3.62
N PRO A 50 -11.83 -5.30 3.86
CA PRO A 50 -10.60 -5.82 3.28
C PRO A 50 -10.21 -7.21 3.77
N LEU A 51 -10.32 -7.52 5.06
CA LEU A 51 -9.92 -8.84 5.57
C LEU A 51 -10.86 -9.95 5.12
N THR A 52 -12.16 -9.68 5.06
CA THR A 52 -13.15 -10.62 4.52
C THR A 52 -12.95 -10.82 3.02
N GLY A 53 -12.74 -9.73 2.28
CA GLY A 53 -12.46 -9.78 0.85
C GLY A 53 -11.16 -10.55 0.55
N LEU A 54 -10.08 -10.33 1.31
CA LEU A 54 -8.83 -11.06 1.14
C LEU A 54 -8.95 -12.54 1.52
N ALA A 55 -9.79 -12.91 2.49
CA ALA A 55 -10.08 -14.30 2.78
C ALA A 55 -10.77 -15.00 1.58
N ALA A 56 -11.74 -14.33 0.95
CA ALA A 56 -12.37 -14.82 -0.27
C ALA A 56 -11.37 -14.89 -1.44
N ALA A 57 -10.51 -13.87 -1.60
CA ALA A 57 -9.48 -13.85 -2.64
C ALA A 57 -8.43 -14.96 -2.45
N ALA A 58 -8.10 -15.30 -1.21
CA ALA A 58 -7.19 -16.41 -0.89
C ALA A 58 -7.65 -17.74 -1.48
N MET A 59 -8.97 -17.97 -1.50
CA MET A 59 -9.58 -19.19 -2.03
C MET A 59 -9.70 -19.20 -3.57
N CYS A 60 -9.62 -18.03 -4.20
CA CYS A 60 -9.76 -17.87 -5.66
C CYS A 60 -8.42 -17.75 -6.39
N THR A 61 -7.33 -17.47 -5.68
CA THR A 61 -5.97 -17.22 -6.21
C THR A 61 -4.94 -18.20 -5.62
N ARG A 62 -3.78 -18.29 -6.25
CA ARG A 62 -2.73 -19.23 -5.84
C ARG A 62 -1.34 -18.61 -5.67
N ARG A 63 -1.04 -17.52 -6.38
CA ARG A 63 0.31 -16.93 -6.47
C ARG A 63 0.39 -15.52 -5.89
N VAL A 64 -0.59 -14.67 -6.23
CA VAL A 64 -0.57 -13.25 -5.82
C VAL A 64 -0.59 -13.10 -4.30
N ARG A 65 0.16 -12.14 -3.81
CA ARG A 65 0.09 -11.69 -2.42
C ARG A 65 -1.21 -10.92 -2.19
N LEU A 66 -1.63 -10.90 -0.95
CA LEU A 66 -2.89 -10.29 -0.51
C LEU A 66 -2.56 -9.19 0.50
N LEU A 67 -2.79 -7.94 0.12
CA LEU A 67 -2.43 -6.76 0.92
C LEU A 67 -3.68 -5.99 1.35
N THR A 68 -3.80 -5.73 2.65
CA THR A 68 -4.70 -4.67 3.12
C THR A 68 -4.02 -3.31 2.89
N GLY A 69 -4.55 -2.44 2.06
CA GLY A 69 -3.84 -1.23 1.64
C GLY A 69 -4.55 0.08 1.91
N VAL A 70 -4.67 0.51 3.16
CA VAL A 70 -4.29 -0.07 4.47
C VAL A 70 -5.49 -0.13 5.41
N LEU A 71 -5.48 -1.00 6.41
CA LEU A 71 -6.49 -0.95 7.47
C LEU A 71 -6.36 0.35 8.27
N ALA A 72 -7.46 1.04 8.48
CA ALA A 72 -7.51 2.12 9.47
C ALA A 72 -7.50 1.51 10.88
N ASN A 73 -6.41 1.72 11.62
CA ASN A 73 -6.24 1.13 12.94
C ASN A 73 -7.39 1.42 13.91
N ASP A 74 -8.01 2.59 13.77
CA ASP A 74 -9.06 3.05 14.67
C ASP A 74 -10.38 2.28 14.54
N TYR A 75 -10.57 1.52 13.45
CA TYR A 75 -11.82 0.79 13.19
C TYR A 75 -11.89 -0.56 13.90
N ARG A 76 -10.76 -1.10 14.40
CA ARG A 76 -10.69 -2.45 14.98
C ARG A 76 -9.73 -2.52 16.15
N HIS A 77 -10.05 -3.37 17.12
CA HIS A 77 -9.10 -3.72 18.20
C HIS A 77 -7.99 -4.63 17.64
N PRO A 78 -6.68 -4.43 18.00
CA PRO A 78 -5.56 -5.19 17.44
C PRO A 78 -5.68 -6.71 17.58
N VAL A 79 -6.32 -7.22 18.64
CA VAL A 79 -6.60 -8.66 18.81
C VAL A 79 -7.53 -9.17 17.70
N LEU A 80 -8.55 -8.41 17.31
CA LEU A 80 -9.46 -8.81 16.23
C LEU A 80 -8.74 -8.75 14.88
N THR A 81 -7.96 -7.69 14.64
CA THR A 81 -7.13 -7.56 13.44
C THR A 81 -6.17 -8.73 13.32
N HIS A 82 -5.44 -9.08 14.39
CA HIS A 82 -4.56 -10.24 14.43
C HIS A 82 -5.28 -11.53 14.04
N ARG A 83 -6.44 -11.83 14.68
CA ARG A 83 -7.18 -13.09 14.44
C ARG A 83 -7.60 -13.23 12.97
N SER A 84 -8.15 -12.17 12.39
CA SER A 84 -8.56 -12.17 10.98
C SER A 84 -7.36 -12.26 10.04
N ALA A 85 -6.30 -11.49 10.29
CA ALA A 85 -5.08 -11.51 9.50
C ALA A 85 -4.38 -12.88 9.54
N ALA A 86 -4.24 -13.48 10.73
CA ALA A 86 -3.67 -14.81 10.86
C ALA A 86 -4.47 -15.88 10.10
N LEU A 87 -5.80 -15.78 10.11
CA LEU A 87 -6.65 -16.70 9.34
C LEU A 87 -6.46 -16.50 7.84
N VAL A 88 -6.42 -15.26 7.35
CA VAL A 88 -6.14 -14.98 5.92
C VAL A 88 -4.76 -15.51 5.51
N ASP A 89 -3.77 -15.39 6.38
CA ASP A 89 -2.43 -15.96 6.13
C ASP A 89 -2.48 -17.47 5.99
N VAL A 90 -3.17 -18.18 6.88
CA VAL A 90 -3.37 -19.64 6.82
C VAL A 90 -4.13 -20.03 5.55
N LEU A 91 -5.26 -19.39 5.25
CA LEU A 91 -6.10 -19.72 4.08
C LEU A 91 -5.37 -19.46 2.76
N SER A 92 -4.50 -18.46 2.72
CA SER A 92 -3.70 -18.13 1.54
C SER A 92 -2.42 -18.96 1.39
N GLY A 93 -2.04 -19.76 2.40
CA GLY A 93 -0.77 -20.47 2.41
C GLY A 93 0.44 -19.53 2.54
N GLY A 94 0.33 -18.48 3.36
CA GLY A 94 1.44 -17.56 3.64
C GLY A 94 1.58 -16.42 2.62
N ARG A 95 0.48 -15.96 2.02
CA ARG A 95 0.52 -14.86 1.03
C ARG A 95 0.03 -13.51 1.57
N LEU A 96 -0.38 -13.42 2.83
CA LEU A 96 -0.82 -12.15 3.42
C LEU A 96 0.35 -11.17 3.57
N THR A 97 0.08 -9.90 3.32
CA THR A 97 0.80 -8.72 3.82
C THR A 97 -0.19 -7.87 4.59
N LEU A 98 0.05 -7.63 5.88
CA LEU A 98 -0.87 -6.86 6.71
C LEU A 98 -0.51 -5.39 6.66
N GLY A 99 -1.26 -4.62 5.89
CA GLY A 99 -1.11 -3.18 5.81
C GLY A 99 -1.97 -2.45 6.83
N MET A 100 -1.35 -1.54 7.56
CA MET A 100 -1.97 -0.75 8.61
C MET A 100 -1.64 0.74 8.46
N GLY A 101 -2.58 1.59 8.82
CA GLY A 101 -2.44 3.04 8.82
C GLY A 101 -3.16 3.70 9.99
N ALA A 102 -2.86 4.97 10.23
CA ALA A 102 -3.45 5.72 11.34
C ALA A 102 -4.89 6.21 11.07
N GLY A 103 -5.47 5.91 9.89
CA GLY A 103 -6.72 6.49 9.44
C GLY A 103 -6.56 7.96 9.00
N TRP A 104 -7.41 8.43 8.07
CA TRP A 104 -7.27 9.79 7.56
C TRP A 104 -8.59 10.40 7.04
N LEU A 105 -9.46 9.62 6.41
CA LEU A 105 -10.63 10.10 5.68
C LEU A 105 -11.75 10.49 6.65
N ARG A 106 -11.94 11.79 6.84
CA ARG A 106 -12.92 12.35 7.78
C ARG A 106 -14.34 11.85 7.52
N THR A 107 -14.72 11.72 6.25
CA THR A 107 -16.07 11.25 5.88
C THR A 107 -16.39 9.85 6.39
N ASP A 108 -15.39 8.96 6.44
CA ASP A 108 -15.58 7.61 7.02
C ASP A 108 -15.84 7.68 8.53
N TYR A 109 -15.06 8.49 9.26
CA TYR A 109 -15.23 8.65 10.69
C TYR A 109 -16.59 9.27 11.03
N ASP A 110 -16.95 10.34 10.33
CA ASP A 110 -18.21 11.05 10.56
C ASP A 110 -19.41 10.15 10.23
N ALA A 111 -19.37 9.42 9.12
CA ALA A 111 -20.44 8.51 8.70
C ALA A 111 -20.62 7.32 9.65
N ALA A 112 -19.51 6.80 10.20
CA ALA A 112 -19.54 5.68 11.14
C ALA A 112 -19.74 6.10 12.60
N GLY A 113 -19.80 7.41 12.90
CA GLY A 113 -19.90 7.92 14.27
C GLY A 113 -18.64 7.69 15.11
N LEU A 114 -17.49 7.57 14.46
CA LEU A 114 -16.20 7.39 15.12
C LEU A 114 -15.50 8.73 15.38
N ALA A 115 -14.74 8.81 16.47
CA ALA A 115 -13.95 9.99 16.77
C ALA A 115 -12.65 10.00 15.93
N LEU A 116 -12.45 11.05 15.14
CA LEU A 116 -11.18 11.30 14.46
C LEU A 116 -10.24 12.08 15.39
N ASP A 117 -9.49 11.37 16.22
CA ASP A 117 -8.51 11.94 17.13
C ASP A 117 -7.40 12.72 16.40
N PRO A 118 -6.67 13.61 17.10
CA PRO A 118 -5.50 14.29 16.53
C PRO A 118 -4.49 13.29 15.93
N PRO A 119 -3.80 13.65 14.82
CA PRO A 119 -2.88 12.72 14.11
C PRO A 119 -1.81 12.10 15.01
N GLY A 120 -1.31 12.85 16.01
CA GLY A 120 -0.33 12.33 16.97
C GLY A 120 -0.87 11.17 17.80
N THR A 121 -2.08 11.31 18.33
CA THR A 121 -2.76 10.28 19.11
C THR A 121 -3.00 9.02 18.27
N ARG A 122 -3.46 9.19 17.02
CA ARG A 122 -3.69 8.07 16.10
C ARG A 122 -2.40 7.32 15.73
N LEU A 123 -1.28 8.04 15.55
CA LEU A 123 0.03 7.43 15.30
C LEU A 123 0.56 6.66 16.51
N GLU A 124 0.38 7.18 17.73
CA GLU A 124 0.75 6.45 18.95
C GLU A 124 -0.10 5.18 19.12
N ARG A 125 -1.40 5.27 18.86
CA ARG A 125 -2.32 4.13 18.88
C ARG A 125 -1.93 3.07 17.83
N LEU A 126 -1.61 3.49 16.61
CA LEU A 126 -1.10 2.60 15.55
C LEU A 126 0.20 1.89 15.99
N ARG A 127 1.13 2.64 16.60
CA ARG A 127 2.37 2.04 17.09
C ARG A 127 2.11 0.92 18.09
N GLU A 128 1.26 1.14 19.09
CA GLU A 128 0.92 0.11 20.08
C GLU A 128 0.22 -1.10 19.42
N ALA A 129 -0.72 -0.85 18.49
CA ALA A 129 -1.42 -1.91 17.78
C ALA A 129 -0.47 -2.80 16.98
N VAL A 130 0.48 -2.21 16.25
CA VAL A 130 1.48 -2.98 15.48
C VAL A 130 2.35 -3.83 16.41
N LEU A 131 2.77 -3.29 17.56
CA LEU A 131 3.55 -4.06 18.54
C LEU A 131 2.76 -5.23 19.13
N VAL A 132 1.50 -5.01 19.50
CA VAL A 132 0.59 -6.05 19.99
C VAL A 132 0.37 -7.14 18.92
N ILE A 133 0.10 -6.73 17.68
CA ILE A 133 -0.16 -7.67 16.58
C ILE A 133 1.10 -8.50 16.27
N LYS A 134 2.28 -7.88 16.19
CA LYS A 134 3.54 -8.62 16.00
C LYS A 134 3.79 -9.64 17.13
N ALA A 135 3.55 -9.26 18.38
CA ALA A 135 3.68 -10.16 19.51
C ALA A 135 2.69 -11.33 19.43
N LEU A 136 1.43 -11.07 19.07
CA LEU A 136 0.39 -12.10 18.95
C LEU A 136 0.61 -13.06 17.77
N PHE A 137 1.40 -12.70 16.75
CA PHE A 137 1.81 -13.64 15.71
C PHE A 137 2.85 -14.68 16.20
N GLY A 138 3.47 -14.42 17.34
CA GLY A 138 4.31 -15.41 18.03
C GLY A 138 3.50 -16.52 18.70
N ASP A 139 4.22 -17.46 19.32
CA ASP A 139 3.61 -18.63 19.94
C ASP A 139 3.44 -18.48 21.47
N GLU A 140 4.06 -17.47 22.08
CA GLU A 140 4.08 -17.22 23.52
C GLU A 140 2.88 -16.37 23.98
N PRO A 141 2.47 -16.49 25.27
CA PRO A 141 1.51 -15.56 25.85
C PRO A 141 2.00 -14.11 25.81
N VAL A 142 1.14 -13.20 25.43
CA VAL A 142 1.43 -11.77 25.30
C VAL A 142 0.85 -11.01 26.48
N ASP A 143 1.72 -10.33 27.23
CA ASP A 143 1.36 -9.28 28.18
C ASP A 143 1.79 -7.94 27.62
N PHE A 144 0.86 -7.00 27.52
CA PHE A 144 1.10 -5.64 27.04
C PHE A 144 0.30 -4.63 27.86
N ALA A 145 0.97 -3.60 28.37
CA ALA A 145 0.36 -2.51 29.11
C ALA A 145 0.75 -1.18 28.46
N GLY A 146 -0.05 -0.73 27.50
CA GLY A 146 0.12 0.52 26.80
C GLY A 146 -0.87 1.60 27.25
N ARG A 147 -0.82 2.72 26.57
CA ARG A 147 -1.76 3.83 26.78
C ARG A 147 -3.15 3.51 26.18
N PHE A 148 -3.18 2.77 25.08
CA PHE A 148 -4.39 2.50 24.32
C PHE A 148 -4.86 1.05 24.44
N TYR A 149 -3.94 0.12 24.64
CA TYR A 149 -4.24 -1.31 24.68
C TYR A 149 -3.62 -1.97 25.90
N THR A 150 -4.37 -2.90 26.48
CA THR A 150 -3.89 -3.79 27.55
C THR A 150 -4.21 -5.22 27.16
N ILE A 151 -3.20 -6.11 27.16
CA ILE A 151 -3.33 -7.54 26.87
C ILE A 151 -2.77 -8.28 28.07
N ASN A 152 -3.47 -9.33 28.49
CA ASN A 152 -3.10 -10.10 29.71
C ASN A 152 -3.00 -11.59 29.34
N GLY A 153 -1.80 -12.08 29.13
CA GLY A 153 -1.50 -13.50 28.91
C GLY A 153 -2.17 -14.12 27.67
N LEU A 154 -2.52 -13.32 26.64
CA LEU A 154 -3.21 -13.82 25.46
C LEU A 154 -2.25 -14.50 24.50
N VAL A 155 -2.51 -15.77 24.17
CA VAL A 155 -1.82 -16.47 23.07
C VAL A 155 -2.55 -16.24 21.77
N GLY A 156 -1.85 -15.70 20.76
CA GLY A 156 -2.43 -15.44 19.44
C GLY A 156 -2.77 -16.73 18.70
N ARG A 157 -3.99 -16.82 18.16
CA ARG A 157 -4.46 -17.98 17.36
C ARG A 157 -5.40 -17.48 16.24
N PRO A 158 -5.38 -18.13 15.03
CA PRO A 158 -4.45 -19.19 14.65
C PRO A 158 -2.99 -18.70 14.56
N SER A 159 -2.02 -19.61 14.58
CA SER A 159 -0.63 -19.26 14.25
C SER A 159 -0.51 -19.03 12.73
N PRO A 160 0.17 -17.99 12.26
CA PRO A 160 0.34 -17.76 10.84
C PRO A 160 1.29 -18.77 10.19
N VAL A 161 1.21 -18.90 8.86
CA VAL A 161 2.15 -19.70 8.06
C VAL A 161 3.50 -19.02 7.97
N GLN A 162 3.47 -17.68 7.73
CA GLN A 162 4.68 -16.89 7.60
C GLN A 162 5.38 -16.67 8.95
N ARG A 163 6.71 -16.75 8.98
CA ARG A 163 7.53 -16.56 10.18
C ARG A 163 8.56 -15.45 9.95
N PRO A 164 8.86 -14.61 10.96
CA PRO A 164 8.28 -14.60 12.32
C PRO A 164 6.83 -14.12 12.35
N HIS A 165 6.35 -13.44 11.31
CA HIS A 165 4.98 -12.97 11.13
C HIS A 165 4.73 -12.64 9.63
N PRO A 166 3.47 -12.52 9.18
CA PRO A 166 3.16 -11.91 7.89
C PRO A 166 3.79 -10.52 7.79
N PRO A 167 4.37 -10.12 6.64
CA PRO A 167 4.97 -8.80 6.51
C PRO A 167 3.99 -7.70 6.90
N ILE A 168 4.47 -6.74 7.70
CA ILE A 168 3.71 -5.57 8.11
C ILE A 168 4.01 -4.43 7.14
N PHE A 169 2.96 -3.93 6.50
CA PHE A 169 3.03 -2.73 5.67
C PHE A 169 2.48 -1.54 6.46
N ILE A 170 3.18 -0.40 6.46
CA ILE A 170 2.67 0.84 7.04
C ILE A 170 2.72 1.94 5.99
N GLY A 171 1.56 2.50 5.66
CA GLY A 171 1.44 3.65 4.76
C GLY A 171 1.45 4.98 5.51
N GLY A 172 2.12 5.98 4.94
CA GLY A 172 2.15 7.32 5.49
C GLY A 172 2.67 8.38 4.53
N GLY A 173 2.40 9.66 4.83
CA GLY A 173 2.82 10.77 3.99
C GLY A 173 3.54 11.91 4.75
N GLY A 174 3.33 12.02 6.04
CA GLY A 174 4.01 13.03 6.86
C GLY A 174 5.24 12.49 7.60
N PRO A 175 6.13 13.36 8.09
CA PRO A 175 7.41 12.95 8.68
C PRO A 175 7.27 12.00 9.86
N ARG A 176 6.33 12.24 10.78
CA ARG A 176 6.11 11.37 11.95
C ARG A 176 5.58 9.99 11.56
N ALA A 177 4.70 9.91 10.55
CA ALA A 177 4.15 8.65 10.06
C ALA A 177 5.23 7.81 9.34
N LEU A 178 6.04 8.45 8.49
CA LEU A 178 7.10 7.77 7.75
C LEU A 178 8.27 7.37 8.66
N HIS A 179 8.58 8.16 9.67
CA HIS A 179 9.55 7.80 10.71
C HIS A 179 9.08 6.56 11.50
N LEU A 180 7.80 6.54 11.93
CA LEU A 180 7.21 5.37 12.57
C LEU A 180 7.23 4.14 11.65
N ALA A 181 6.85 4.31 10.37
CA ALA A 181 6.86 3.22 9.39
C ALA A 181 8.26 2.65 9.22
N GLY A 182 9.30 3.49 9.04
CA GLY A 182 10.69 3.07 8.95
C GLY A 182 11.15 2.27 10.17
N SER A 183 10.68 2.64 11.37
CA SER A 183 11.06 1.95 12.61
C SER A 183 10.42 0.57 12.79
N LEU A 184 9.25 0.28 12.20
CA LEU A 184 8.46 -0.91 12.53
C LEU A 184 8.06 -1.77 11.33
N ALA A 185 7.90 -1.19 10.13
CA ALA A 185 7.32 -1.89 8.99
C ALA A 185 8.36 -2.74 8.24
N ASP A 186 7.88 -3.80 7.59
CA ASP A 186 8.67 -4.57 6.62
C ASP A 186 8.52 -3.98 5.21
N ILE A 187 7.43 -3.27 4.97
CA ILE A 187 7.19 -2.51 3.74
C ILE A 187 6.62 -1.14 4.12
N VAL A 188 7.18 -0.08 3.56
CA VAL A 188 6.74 1.30 3.82
C VAL A 188 6.11 1.90 2.57
N GLY A 189 4.83 2.23 2.65
CA GLY A 189 4.10 2.99 1.62
C GLY A 189 4.38 4.48 1.74
N VAL A 190 5.08 5.05 0.75
CA VAL A 190 5.38 6.47 0.68
C VAL A 190 4.28 7.20 -0.08
N ASN A 191 3.43 7.93 0.64
CA ASN A 191 2.22 8.56 0.09
C ASN A 191 2.18 10.07 0.31
N ALA A 192 1.15 10.73 -0.22
CA ALA A 192 0.85 12.12 0.11
C ALA A 192 0.47 12.28 1.59
N SER A 193 0.73 13.45 2.14
CA SER A 193 0.25 13.83 3.47
C SER A 193 -1.21 14.26 3.40
N LEU A 194 -2.10 13.46 3.95
CA LEU A 194 -3.56 13.67 3.92
C LEU A 194 -4.08 14.31 5.22
N ARG A 195 -3.36 15.31 5.74
CA ARG A 195 -3.69 16.00 6.99
C ARG A 195 -5.05 16.69 6.98
N ALA A 196 -5.49 17.13 5.81
CA ALA A 196 -6.79 17.79 5.64
C ALA A 196 -7.98 16.82 5.83
N GLY A 197 -7.74 15.51 5.86
CA GLY A 197 -8.78 14.49 5.94
C GLY A 197 -9.56 14.31 4.62
N ALA A 198 -9.01 14.81 3.52
CA ALA A 198 -9.54 14.70 2.16
C ALA A 198 -8.41 14.72 1.13
N LEU A 199 -8.66 14.19 -0.07
CA LEU A 199 -7.79 14.35 -1.23
C LEU A 199 -7.99 15.75 -1.82
N GLY A 200 -6.90 16.43 -2.13
CA GLY A 200 -6.91 17.76 -2.73
C GLY A 200 -5.66 18.03 -3.56
N PRO A 201 -5.58 19.21 -4.24
CA PRO A 201 -4.42 19.59 -5.05
C PRO A 201 -3.09 19.51 -4.31
N ASP A 202 -3.08 19.79 -3.00
CA ASP A 202 -1.88 19.71 -2.16
C ASP A 202 -1.24 18.31 -2.17
N ALA A 203 -2.04 17.26 -2.36
CA ALA A 203 -1.52 15.89 -2.46
C ALA A 203 -0.64 15.71 -3.71
N VAL A 204 -0.97 16.38 -4.81
CA VAL A 204 -0.16 16.34 -6.05
C VAL A 204 1.19 17.01 -5.83
N TYR A 205 1.21 18.21 -5.24
CA TYR A 205 2.45 18.92 -4.93
C TYR A 205 3.33 18.15 -3.93
N ASP A 206 2.72 17.48 -2.96
CA ASP A 206 3.43 16.71 -1.95
C ASP A 206 4.03 15.39 -2.49
N LEU A 207 3.71 15.01 -3.74
CA LEU A 207 4.27 13.85 -4.44
C LEU A 207 5.21 14.21 -5.58
N LEU A 208 5.59 15.48 -5.75
CA LEU A 208 6.64 15.87 -6.70
C LEU A 208 8.01 15.33 -6.27
N ALA A 209 8.92 15.15 -7.24
CA ALA A 209 10.20 14.49 -7.06
C ALA A 209 11.01 14.94 -5.81
N PRO A 210 11.21 16.24 -5.53
CA PRO A 210 11.96 16.67 -4.35
C PRO A 210 11.31 16.27 -3.02
N ARG A 211 9.96 16.31 -2.99
CA ARG A 211 9.21 15.93 -1.79
C ARG A 211 9.27 14.43 -1.52
N VAL A 212 9.25 13.61 -2.57
CA VAL A 212 9.38 12.16 -2.41
C VAL A 212 10.76 11.78 -1.91
N LEU A 213 11.84 12.43 -2.37
CA LEU A 213 13.18 12.22 -1.82
C LEU A 213 13.26 12.57 -0.33
N GLU A 214 12.66 13.67 0.08
CA GLU A 214 12.59 14.06 1.50
C GLU A 214 11.82 13.00 2.32
N LYS A 215 10.69 12.51 1.81
CA LYS A 215 9.89 11.45 2.45
C LYS A 215 10.66 10.14 2.62
N VAL A 216 11.38 9.71 1.60
CA VAL A 216 12.27 8.55 1.67
C VAL A 216 13.35 8.76 2.74
N GLY A 217 13.89 9.98 2.84
CA GLY A 217 14.81 10.37 3.91
C GLY A 217 14.22 10.19 5.32
N TRP A 218 12.94 10.54 5.53
CA TRP A 218 12.28 10.34 6.83
C TRP A 218 12.10 8.85 7.18
N VAL A 219 11.84 7.99 6.18
CA VAL A 219 11.78 6.54 6.40
C VAL A 219 13.14 6.02 6.87
N HIS A 220 14.22 6.42 6.18
CA HIS A 220 15.59 6.01 6.52
C HIS A 220 15.99 6.46 7.94
N GLN A 221 15.68 7.71 8.31
CA GLN A 221 15.91 8.22 9.66
C GLN A 221 15.17 7.40 10.73
N GLY A 222 13.91 7.03 10.46
CA GLY A 222 13.12 6.19 11.35
C GLY A 222 13.69 4.79 11.52
N ALA A 223 14.16 4.18 10.45
CA ALA A 223 14.80 2.87 10.46
C ALA A 223 16.13 2.93 11.24
N GLU A 224 17.00 3.89 10.94
CA GLU A 224 18.28 4.09 11.61
C GLU A 224 18.11 4.31 13.11
N ALA A 225 17.15 5.16 13.51
CA ALA A 225 16.85 5.40 14.93
C ALA A 225 16.37 4.13 15.67
N ALA A 226 15.84 3.14 14.94
CA ALA A 226 15.45 1.82 15.46
C ALA A 226 16.54 0.74 15.30
N GLY A 227 17.75 1.11 14.86
CA GLY A 227 18.87 0.19 14.64
C GLY A 227 18.68 -0.72 13.41
N ARG A 228 17.84 -0.32 12.44
CA ARG A 228 17.55 -1.08 11.23
C ARG A 228 18.35 -0.56 10.04
N SER A 229 18.73 -1.47 9.17
CA SER A 229 19.38 -1.18 7.89
C SER A 229 18.36 -0.99 6.76
N ARG A 230 18.83 -0.52 5.60
CA ARG A 230 17.97 -0.41 4.39
C ARG A 230 17.54 -1.75 3.82
N ASP A 231 18.21 -2.83 4.18
CA ASP A 231 17.86 -4.19 3.76
C ASP A 231 16.69 -4.79 4.56
N ASP A 232 16.37 -4.20 5.72
CA ASP A 232 15.33 -4.71 6.64
C ASP A 232 13.91 -4.28 6.25
N TYR A 233 13.74 -3.46 5.20
CA TYR A 233 12.44 -3.02 4.70
C TYR A 233 12.47 -2.74 3.21
N GLU A 234 11.29 -2.61 2.63
CA GLU A 234 11.08 -2.22 1.25
C GLU A 234 10.27 -0.93 1.16
N LEU A 235 10.40 -0.21 0.06
CA LEU A 235 9.59 0.97 -0.23
C LEU A 235 8.54 0.66 -1.30
N GLU A 236 7.35 1.14 -1.08
CA GLU A 236 6.22 1.08 -1.99
C GLU A 236 5.70 2.49 -2.27
N MET A 237 5.13 2.70 -3.46
CA MET A 237 4.44 3.92 -3.82
C MET A 237 3.22 3.65 -4.68
N ASN A 238 2.14 4.40 -4.39
CA ASN A 238 0.97 4.46 -5.26
C ASN A 238 1.23 5.37 -6.45
N LEU A 239 0.92 4.89 -7.64
CA LEU A 239 0.87 5.69 -8.85
C LEU A 239 -0.54 6.29 -8.99
N TRP A 240 -0.72 7.54 -8.62
CA TRP A 240 -2.02 8.20 -8.70
C TRP A 240 -2.44 8.55 -10.15
N LEU A 241 -1.49 8.62 -11.06
CA LEU A 241 -1.73 8.85 -12.48
C LEU A 241 -0.95 7.82 -13.31
N VAL A 242 -1.68 6.88 -13.88
CA VAL A 242 -1.11 5.86 -14.79
C VAL A 242 -1.79 5.99 -16.15
N ARG A 243 -0.99 6.16 -17.20
CA ARG A 243 -1.48 6.16 -18.57
C ARG A 243 -0.45 5.58 -19.53
N VAL A 244 -0.69 4.39 -20.02
CA VAL A 244 0.09 3.84 -21.15
C VAL A 244 -0.49 4.38 -22.45
N THR A 245 0.40 4.86 -23.34
CA THR A 245 0.05 5.49 -24.61
C THR A 245 0.71 4.75 -25.78
N ASN A 246 0.18 4.95 -26.99
CA ASN A 246 0.75 4.37 -28.21
C ASN A 246 1.96 5.15 -28.74
N SER A 247 2.11 6.42 -28.37
CA SER A 247 3.21 7.28 -28.80
C SER A 247 3.66 8.22 -27.69
N GLN A 248 4.89 8.73 -27.80
CA GLN A 248 5.40 9.77 -26.88
C GLN A 248 4.58 11.06 -27.00
N ARG A 249 4.16 11.42 -28.20
CA ARG A 249 3.33 12.61 -28.43
C ARG A 249 2.01 12.55 -27.64
N ASP A 250 1.33 11.39 -27.66
CA ASP A 250 0.08 11.23 -26.90
C ASP A 250 0.34 11.35 -25.38
N ALA A 251 1.50 10.89 -24.93
CA ALA A 251 1.92 11.03 -23.52
C ALA A 251 2.15 12.51 -23.16
N ASP A 252 2.88 13.24 -23.99
CA ASP A 252 3.21 14.65 -23.79
C ASP A 252 1.92 15.51 -23.80
N ASP A 253 1.02 15.29 -24.76
CA ASP A 253 -0.27 15.98 -24.84
C ASP A 253 -1.15 15.67 -23.60
N TYR A 254 -1.11 14.45 -23.11
CA TYR A 254 -1.83 14.06 -21.90
C TYR A 254 -1.27 14.76 -20.65
N LEU A 255 0.06 14.72 -20.47
CA LEU A 255 0.75 15.36 -19.35
C LEU A 255 0.53 16.87 -19.35
N ALA A 256 0.64 17.54 -20.51
CA ALA A 256 0.39 18.98 -20.63
C ALA A 256 -1.03 19.37 -20.16
N ARG A 257 -2.04 18.57 -20.55
CA ARG A 257 -3.43 18.81 -20.14
C ARG A 257 -3.64 18.62 -18.63
N ILE A 258 -3.03 17.61 -18.03
CA ILE A 258 -3.14 17.39 -16.58
C ILE A 258 -2.35 18.43 -15.80
N ALA A 259 -1.14 18.76 -16.23
CA ALA A 259 -0.28 19.75 -15.61
C ALA A 259 -0.95 21.14 -15.54
N ALA A 260 -1.61 21.55 -16.63
CA ALA A 260 -2.38 22.80 -16.69
C ALA A 260 -3.50 22.85 -15.63
N ARG A 261 -4.13 21.73 -15.31
CA ARG A 261 -5.19 21.66 -14.28
C ARG A 261 -4.67 21.93 -12.87
N TYR A 262 -3.40 21.60 -12.62
CA TYR A 262 -2.76 21.75 -11.31
C TYR A 262 -1.76 22.93 -11.30
N GLU A 263 -1.69 23.73 -12.35
CA GLU A 263 -0.78 24.89 -12.47
C GLU A 263 0.69 24.55 -12.23
N ILE A 264 1.13 23.36 -12.69
CA ILE A 264 2.51 22.88 -12.64
C ILE A 264 3.05 22.67 -14.06
N SER A 265 4.38 22.61 -14.22
CA SER A 265 4.95 22.31 -15.54
C SER A 265 4.74 20.84 -15.90
N PRO A 266 4.55 20.51 -17.19
CA PRO A 266 4.47 19.12 -17.66
C PRO A 266 5.70 18.28 -17.26
N GLU A 267 6.88 18.90 -17.26
CA GLU A 267 8.13 18.27 -16.86
C GLU A 267 8.11 17.89 -15.38
N SER A 268 7.75 18.82 -14.49
CA SER A 268 7.64 18.55 -13.05
C SER A 268 6.59 17.47 -12.75
N LEU A 269 5.50 17.42 -13.51
CA LEU A 269 4.50 16.36 -13.40
C LEU A 269 5.07 15.02 -13.85
N ALA A 270 5.77 14.98 -14.99
CA ALA A 270 6.38 13.75 -15.53
C ALA A 270 7.48 13.19 -14.62
N GLU A 271 8.26 14.08 -13.97
CA GLU A 271 9.29 13.70 -13.00
C GLU A 271 8.72 13.18 -11.66
N SER A 272 7.45 13.46 -11.35
CA SER A 272 6.82 12.97 -10.13
C SER A 272 6.86 11.45 -10.07
N PRO A 273 7.40 10.83 -9.01
CA PRO A 273 7.44 9.37 -8.89
C PRO A 273 6.07 8.71 -8.87
N SER A 274 5.02 9.44 -8.51
CA SER A 274 3.63 8.95 -8.46
C SER A 274 2.87 9.09 -9.79
N VAL A 275 3.54 9.53 -10.87
CA VAL A 275 2.97 9.69 -12.22
C VAL A 275 3.71 8.78 -13.19
N LEU A 276 2.99 7.94 -13.92
CA LEU A 276 3.53 7.02 -14.91
C LEU A 276 2.76 7.17 -16.23
N VAL A 277 3.28 7.99 -17.14
CA VAL A 277 2.65 8.29 -18.42
C VAL A 277 3.67 8.13 -19.54
N GLY A 278 3.37 7.28 -20.53
CA GLY A 278 4.29 7.01 -21.63
C GLY A 278 3.94 5.75 -22.40
N THR A 279 4.77 5.39 -23.36
CA THR A 279 4.69 4.06 -23.98
C THR A 279 5.08 2.97 -22.99
N VAL A 280 4.72 1.72 -23.22
CA VAL A 280 5.10 0.59 -22.36
C VAL A 280 6.61 0.56 -22.08
N GLY A 281 7.44 0.79 -23.11
CA GLY A 281 8.90 0.84 -22.96
C GLY A 281 9.34 2.00 -22.07
N ALA A 282 8.86 3.21 -22.33
CA ALA A 282 9.19 4.40 -21.52
C ALA A 282 8.73 4.25 -20.05
N CYS A 283 7.55 3.68 -19.83
CA CYS A 283 7.05 3.40 -18.48
C CYS A 283 7.96 2.42 -17.72
N ALA A 284 8.38 1.33 -18.36
CA ALA A 284 9.29 0.35 -17.77
C ALA A 284 10.64 0.98 -17.41
N ASP A 285 11.25 1.70 -18.36
CA ASP A 285 12.54 2.37 -18.15
C ASP A 285 12.44 3.41 -17.03
N THR A 286 11.33 4.16 -16.94
CA THR A 286 11.05 5.12 -15.87
C THR A 286 10.97 4.43 -14.51
N LEU A 287 10.29 3.30 -14.38
CA LEU A 287 10.16 2.57 -13.10
C LEU A 287 11.51 2.01 -12.64
N LEU A 288 12.33 1.50 -13.57
CA LEU A 288 13.68 1.04 -13.26
C LEU A 288 14.58 2.19 -12.78
N ALA A 289 14.55 3.34 -13.45
CA ALA A 289 15.29 4.52 -13.03
C ALA A 289 14.84 5.04 -11.66
N ARG A 290 13.53 4.99 -11.37
CA ARG A 290 12.98 5.38 -10.07
C ARG A 290 13.37 4.42 -8.95
N ARG A 291 13.47 3.12 -9.22
CA ARG A 291 14.06 2.16 -8.28
C ARG A 291 15.47 2.60 -7.87
N ASP A 292 16.30 2.93 -8.84
CA ASP A 292 17.69 3.30 -8.60
C ASP A 292 17.81 4.65 -7.86
N THR A 293 16.88 5.59 -8.13
CA THR A 293 16.86 6.93 -7.51
C THR A 293 16.28 6.93 -6.10
N TYR A 294 15.16 6.26 -5.89
CA TYR A 294 14.36 6.34 -4.66
C TYR A 294 14.42 5.06 -3.81
N GLY A 295 14.92 3.96 -4.36
CA GLY A 295 14.85 2.64 -3.71
C GLY A 295 13.45 2.02 -3.69
N ILE A 296 12.51 2.55 -4.46
CA ILE A 296 11.13 2.05 -4.50
C ILE A 296 11.09 0.80 -5.39
N THR A 297 10.66 -0.32 -4.80
CA THR A 297 10.63 -1.63 -5.47
C THR A 297 9.22 -2.16 -5.67
N GLN A 298 8.22 -1.57 -5.01
CA GLN A 298 6.82 -1.95 -5.16
C GLN A 298 6.01 -0.76 -5.67
N TRP A 299 5.17 -0.99 -6.67
CA TRP A 299 4.36 0.04 -7.32
C TRP A 299 2.90 -0.40 -7.37
N GLN A 300 2.01 0.34 -6.74
CA GLN A 300 0.58 0.15 -6.95
C GLN A 300 0.15 0.94 -8.18
N LEU A 301 -0.35 0.22 -9.21
CA LEU A 301 -0.66 0.77 -10.54
C LEU A 301 -1.99 1.54 -10.62
N ASP A 302 -2.67 1.68 -9.50
CA ASP A 302 -3.89 2.46 -9.37
C ASP A 302 -3.88 3.14 -8.00
N ALA A 303 -4.27 4.34 -7.89
CA ALA A 303 -4.44 4.97 -6.57
C ALA A 303 -5.75 4.52 -5.87
N GLY A 304 -6.31 3.37 -6.24
CA GLY A 304 -7.62 2.92 -5.81
C GLY A 304 -8.77 3.70 -6.45
N LEU A 305 -8.49 4.43 -7.52
CA LEU A 305 -9.46 5.29 -8.20
C LEU A 305 -10.03 4.65 -9.48
N SER A 306 -9.37 3.62 -10.02
CA SER A 306 -9.82 2.88 -11.20
C SER A 306 -9.17 1.49 -11.23
N VAL A 307 -9.88 0.51 -11.74
CA VAL A 307 -9.29 -0.81 -12.02
C VAL A 307 -8.44 -0.70 -13.29
N PRO A 308 -7.12 -0.98 -13.23
CA PRO A 308 -6.28 -0.89 -14.41
C PRO A 308 -6.65 -2.01 -15.42
N ASP A 309 -6.48 -1.72 -16.72
CA ASP A 309 -6.65 -2.72 -17.77
C ASP A 309 -5.61 -3.87 -17.58
N PRO A 310 -6.06 -5.12 -17.36
CA PRO A 310 -5.15 -6.25 -17.16
C PRO A 310 -4.18 -6.48 -18.33
N THR A 311 -4.58 -6.14 -19.56
CA THR A 311 -3.72 -6.27 -20.75
C THR A 311 -2.55 -5.29 -20.68
N MET A 312 -2.84 -4.04 -20.32
CA MET A 312 -1.81 -3.01 -20.10
C MET A 312 -0.86 -3.41 -18.98
N VAL A 313 -1.41 -3.90 -17.87
CA VAL A 313 -0.61 -4.38 -16.74
C VAL A 313 0.32 -5.51 -17.15
N ALA A 314 -0.19 -6.53 -17.87
CA ALA A 314 0.61 -7.66 -18.35
C ALA A 314 1.76 -7.21 -19.26
N GLN A 315 1.51 -6.28 -20.19
CA GLN A 315 2.55 -5.74 -21.07
C GLN A 315 3.66 -5.01 -20.30
N LEU A 316 3.28 -4.23 -19.28
CA LEU A 316 4.24 -3.50 -18.44
C LEU A 316 5.08 -4.47 -17.59
N VAL A 317 4.44 -5.45 -16.94
CA VAL A 317 5.11 -6.48 -16.15
C VAL A 317 6.11 -7.26 -17.00
N GLU A 318 5.68 -7.79 -18.15
CA GLU A 318 6.54 -8.54 -19.07
C GLU A 318 7.74 -7.72 -19.55
N ARG A 319 7.52 -6.43 -19.86
CA ARG A 319 8.60 -5.54 -20.31
C ARG A 319 9.63 -5.30 -19.21
N VAL A 320 9.20 -5.06 -17.98
CA VAL A 320 10.10 -4.86 -16.83
C VAL A 320 10.91 -6.13 -16.55
N GLU A 321 10.24 -7.29 -16.46
CA GLU A 321 10.92 -8.56 -16.22
C GLU A 321 11.96 -8.89 -17.30
N ARG A 322 11.69 -8.56 -18.56
CA ARG A 322 12.62 -8.76 -19.67
C ARG A 322 13.89 -7.93 -19.48
N VAL A 323 13.77 -6.69 -19.02
CA VAL A 323 14.94 -5.81 -18.76
C VAL A 323 15.71 -6.27 -17.55
N GLU A 324 15.04 -6.72 -16.48
CA GLU A 324 15.71 -7.20 -15.25
C GLU A 324 16.46 -8.53 -15.44
N ARG A 325 16.10 -9.32 -16.47
CA ARG A 325 16.79 -10.58 -16.82
C ARG A 325 17.97 -10.39 -17.78
N ALA A 326 18.05 -9.24 -18.46
CA ALA A 326 19.11 -8.93 -19.44
C ALA A 326 20.36 -8.36 -18.79
#